data_9cc5d30914bb7637ff0a7217813672a6
#
_entry.id   9cc5d30914bb7637ff0a7217813672a6
#
_cell.length_a   1.000
_cell.length_b   1.000
_cell.length_c   1.000
_cell.angle_alpha   90.00
_cell.angle_beta   90.00
_cell.angle_gamma   90.00
#
_symmetry.space_group_name_H-M   'P 1'
#
loop_
_entity.id
_entity.type
_entity.pdbx_description
1 polymer ?
#
loop_
_entity_poly.entity_id
_entity_poly.type
_entity_poly.pdbx_seq_one_letter_code
_entity_poly.pdbx_strand_id
1 'polypeptide(L)'
;RRQRQMVIRDRAGTAVITRTKAGLWTDGRYFVQAAKQLEGTTVTLYRMGEEDVPTVDEYVEQTLKEGGTIGFDGRVVNGRWGAKLQQIAEKKHGKLYVQEDLIGQIWKDRPPMSKEPVWILDEAYSGRSTKDKLAAVREKMKEKGAEVHLLASLYDIAWLLNVRGNDISYVPVVLSYLALTQEQCIWFLQEEVVDDTLREYLQKNGITTRPYEAFYEYVKTLENQTILLNRAVVNTKICNNLPESAQMIDAEDPTLEMKADKNETAISNTTKAHLKDAFAK
;
A
#
# COMPACT_ATOMS: atom_id res chain seq x y z
N ARG A 1 20.23 4.80 -14.47
CA ARG A 1 19.19 4.57 -15.50
C ARG A 1 18.00 3.73 -15.00
N ARG A 2 18.22 2.64 -14.22
CA ARG A 2 17.13 1.80 -13.65
C ARG A 2 16.25 2.58 -12.65
N GLN A 3 16.81 3.39 -11.77
CA GLN A 3 16.05 4.20 -10.81
C GLN A 3 15.18 5.25 -11.50
N ARG A 4 15.66 5.94 -12.53
CA ARG A 4 14.86 6.88 -13.32
C ARG A 4 13.66 6.20 -14.01
N GLN A 5 13.82 4.98 -14.45
CA GLN A 5 12.74 4.20 -15.06
C GLN A 5 11.69 3.76 -14.03
N MET A 6 12.08 3.45 -12.78
CA MET A 6 11.13 3.13 -11.69
C MET A 6 10.28 4.34 -11.29
N VAL A 7 10.87 5.52 -11.14
CA VAL A 7 10.16 6.76 -10.78
C VAL A 7 9.14 7.16 -11.85
N ILE A 8 9.44 6.92 -13.12
CA ILE A 8 8.52 7.19 -14.24
C ILE A 8 7.47 6.08 -14.39
N ARG A 9 7.72 4.87 -13.87
CA ARG A 9 6.87 3.68 -14.03
C ARG A 9 5.99 3.36 -12.83
N ASP A 10 6.11 4.10 -11.76
CA ASP A 10 5.57 3.74 -10.44
C ASP A 10 4.03 3.73 -10.35
N ARG A 11 3.30 4.00 -11.43
CA ARG A 11 1.85 4.22 -11.25
C ARG A 11 0.94 3.74 -12.33
N ALA A 12 1.38 3.07 -13.38
CA ALA A 12 0.51 3.33 -14.46
C ALA A 12 0.18 2.20 -15.36
N GLY A 13 0.05 1.03 -14.89
CA GLY A 13 -0.45 0.01 -15.78
C GLY A 13 -0.90 -1.27 -15.08
N THR A 14 -1.99 -1.82 -15.59
CA THR A 14 -2.45 -3.15 -15.24
C THR A 14 -2.26 -4.06 -16.44
N ALA A 15 -1.54 -5.15 -16.27
CA ALA A 15 -1.41 -6.18 -17.29
C ALA A 15 -2.42 -7.31 -17.04
N VAL A 16 -3.14 -7.70 -18.08
CA VAL A 16 -4.00 -8.89 -18.07
C VAL A 16 -3.46 -9.87 -19.11
N ILE A 17 -3.13 -11.07 -18.66
CA ILE A 17 -2.56 -12.13 -19.48
C ILE A 17 -3.49 -13.33 -19.48
N THR A 18 -3.88 -13.77 -20.67
CA THR A 18 -4.67 -14.97 -20.89
C THR A 18 -3.81 -16.01 -21.62
N ARG A 19 -4.35 -17.17 -21.93
CA ARG A 19 -3.62 -18.19 -22.71
C ARG A 19 -3.23 -17.73 -24.12
N THR A 20 -3.93 -16.77 -24.69
CA THR A 20 -3.79 -16.39 -26.11
C THR A 20 -3.56 -14.90 -26.31
N LYS A 21 -3.76 -14.07 -25.31
CA LYS A 21 -3.66 -12.61 -25.41
C LYS A 21 -3.00 -12.02 -24.17
N ALA A 22 -2.27 -10.95 -24.38
CA ALA A 22 -1.75 -10.10 -23.31
C ALA A 22 -2.14 -8.64 -23.58
N GLY A 23 -2.62 -7.93 -22.57
CA GLY A 23 -2.99 -6.53 -22.66
C GLY A 23 -2.40 -5.72 -21.53
N LEU A 24 -2.03 -4.49 -21.82
CA LEU A 24 -1.58 -3.50 -20.84
C LEU A 24 -2.52 -2.29 -20.86
N TRP A 25 -3.20 -2.04 -19.76
CA TRP A 25 -3.99 -0.82 -19.53
C TRP A 25 -3.13 0.24 -18.86
N THR A 26 -3.11 1.45 -19.41
CA THR A 26 -2.41 2.59 -18.82
C THR A 26 -3.16 3.88 -19.10
N ASP A 27 -2.86 4.95 -18.35
CA ASP A 27 -3.47 6.26 -18.52
C ASP A 27 -2.69 7.17 -19.51
N GLY A 28 -3.29 8.32 -19.87
CA GLY A 28 -2.79 9.22 -20.92
C GLY A 28 -1.36 9.72 -20.72
N ARG A 29 -0.87 9.77 -19.48
CA ARG A 29 0.51 10.19 -19.17
C ARG A 29 1.56 9.23 -19.74
N TYR A 30 1.17 7.98 -20.04
CA TYR A 30 2.09 6.92 -20.44
C TYR A 30 1.83 6.35 -21.84
N PHE A 31 0.83 6.83 -22.57
CA PHE A 31 0.46 6.26 -23.89
C PHE A 31 1.64 6.22 -24.86
N VAL A 32 2.40 7.32 -24.99
CA VAL A 32 3.54 7.39 -25.89
C VAL A 32 4.67 6.46 -25.46
N GLN A 33 4.95 6.42 -24.17
CA GLN A 33 6.00 5.55 -23.62
C GLN A 33 5.62 4.08 -23.78
N ALA A 34 4.39 3.72 -23.42
CA ALA A 34 3.90 2.34 -23.52
C ALA A 34 3.88 1.86 -24.97
N ALA A 35 3.41 2.68 -25.92
CA ALA A 35 3.43 2.34 -27.32
C ALA A 35 4.84 1.99 -27.82
N LYS A 36 5.85 2.82 -27.48
CA LYS A 36 7.26 2.55 -27.84
C LYS A 36 7.82 1.29 -27.16
N GLN A 37 7.44 1.03 -25.93
CA GLN A 37 7.96 -0.13 -25.17
C GLN A 37 7.33 -1.44 -25.58
N LEU A 38 6.12 -1.41 -26.12
CA LEU A 38 5.39 -2.58 -26.60
C LEU A 38 5.60 -2.85 -28.09
N GLU A 39 6.30 -1.96 -28.80
CA GLU A 39 6.62 -2.16 -30.23
C GLU A 39 7.36 -3.48 -30.45
N GLY A 40 6.88 -4.26 -31.42
CA GLY A 40 7.42 -5.60 -31.72
C GLY A 40 7.06 -6.69 -30.70
N THR A 41 6.23 -6.41 -29.69
CA THR A 41 5.71 -7.41 -28.75
C THR A 41 4.31 -7.88 -29.15
N THR A 42 3.82 -8.95 -28.50
CA THR A 42 2.44 -9.43 -28.66
C THR A 42 1.46 -8.82 -27.65
N VAL A 43 1.90 -7.82 -26.86
CA VAL A 43 1.09 -7.17 -25.84
C VAL A 43 0.31 -6.01 -26.46
N THR A 44 -1.01 -6.05 -26.36
CA THR A 44 -1.89 -4.97 -26.82
C THR A 44 -1.93 -3.84 -25.81
N LEU A 45 -1.74 -2.59 -26.26
CA LEU A 45 -1.92 -1.40 -25.47
C LEU A 45 -3.40 -1.00 -25.44
N TYR A 46 -3.99 -0.97 -24.24
CA TYR A 46 -5.33 -0.42 -23.98
C TYR A 46 -5.19 0.95 -23.32
N ARG A 47 -5.61 1.99 -24.05
CA ARG A 47 -5.53 3.39 -23.60
C ARG A 47 -6.72 3.73 -22.74
N MET A 48 -6.55 3.73 -21.43
CA MET A 48 -7.65 3.95 -20.47
C MET A 48 -8.31 5.30 -20.70
N GLY A 49 -9.65 5.30 -20.80
CA GLY A 49 -10.47 6.49 -20.98
C GLY A 49 -10.68 6.91 -22.44
N GLU A 50 -10.09 6.24 -23.43
CA GLU A 50 -10.46 6.42 -24.83
C GLU A 50 -11.75 5.68 -25.17
N GLU A 51 -12.46 6.15 -26.18
CA GLU A 51 -13.70 5.55 -26.70
C GLU A 51 -13.42 4.10 -27.16
N ASP A 52 -14.38 3.21 -26.95
CA ASP A 52 -14.31 1.78 -27.27
C ASP A 52 -13.19 0.97 -26.56
N VAL A 53 -12.50 1.56 -25.58
CA VAL A 53 -11.51 0.83 -24.78
C VAL A 53 -12.16 0.30 -23.50
N PRO A 54 -12.30 -1.05 -23.35
CA PRO A 54 -12.89 -1.62 -22.15
C PRO A 54 -12.01 -1.35 -20.93
N THR A 55 -12.61 -1.18 -19.77
CA THR A 55 -11.89 -1.20 -18.49
C THR A 55 -11.30 -2.60 -18.25
N VAL A 56 -10.33 -2.70 -17.33
CA VAL A 56 -9.74 -3.98 -16.92
C VAL A 56 -10.83 -4.97 -16.48
N ASP A 57 -11.79 -4.47 -15.68
CA ASP A 57 -12.87 -5.29 -15.13
C ASP A 57 -13.80 -5.84 -16.23
N GLU A 58 -14.22 -4.98 -17.14
CA GLU A 58 -15.03 -5.37 -18.30
C GLU A 58 -14.31 -6.39 -19.19
N TYR A 59 -13.02 -6.16 -19.46
CA TYR A 59 -12.24 -7.09 -20.24
C TYR A 59 -12.10 -8.46 -19.54
N VAL A 60 -11.84 -8.47 -18.23
CA VAL A 60 -11.77 -9.71 -17.46
C VAL A 60 -13.12 -10.43 -17.46
N GLU A 61 -14.24 -9.72 -17.23
CA GLU A 61 -15.58 -10.31 -17.25
C GLU A 61 -15.95 -10.89 -18.63
N GLN A 62 -15.56 -10.22 -19.71
CA GLN A 62 -15.80 -10.69 -21.10
C GLN A 62 -14.93 -11.90 -21.49
N THR A 63 -13.69 -11.95 -21.01
CA THR A 63 -12.71 -12.97 -21.44
C THR A 63 -12.66 -14.18 -20.52
N LEU A 64 -13.10 -14.05 -19.27
CA LEU A 64 -13.18 -15.16 -18.34
C LEU A 64 -14.20 -16.19 -18.81
N LYS A 65 -13.72 -17.43 -18.99
CA LYS A 65 -14.58 -18.55 -19.34
C LYS A 65 -15.34 -19.05 -18.11
N GLU A 66 -16.45 -19.75 -18.38
CA GLU A 66 -17.18 -20.48 -17.34
C GLU A 66 -16.25 -21.43 -16.58
N GLY A 67 -16.30 -21.42 -15.26
CA GLY A 67 -15.43 -22.18 -14.38
C GLY A 67 -13.96 -21.72 -14.36
N GLY A 68 -13.64 -20.58 -15.02
CA GLY A 68 -12.28 -20.06 -15.16
C GLY A 68 -11.68 -19.54 -13.85
N THR A 69 -10.38 -19.28 -13.84
CA THR A 69 -9.66 -18.75 -12.68
C THR A 69 -9.04 -17.40 -12.99
N ILE A 70 -9.26 -16.43 -12.12
CA ILE A 70 -8.54 -15.15 -12.11
C ILE A 70 -7.40 -15.29 -11.09
N GLY A 71 -6.16 -15.08 -11.54
CA GLY A 71 -4.97 -15.19 -10.70
C GLY A 71 -4.18 -13.89 -10.62
N PHE A 72 -3.76 -13.50 -9.39
CA PHE A 72 -2.83 -12.41 -9.13
C PHE A 72 -2.15 -12.58 -7.78
N ASP A 73 -1.05 -11.87 -7.55
CA ASP A 73 -0.47 -11.78 -6.20
C ASP A 73 -1.38 -10.92 -5.32
N GLY A 74 -1.97 -11.52 -4.30
CA GLY A 74 -2.87 -10.82 -3.36
C GLY A 74 -2.22 -9.65 -2.62
N ARG A 75 -0.89 -9.52 -2.65
CA ARG A 75 -0.15 -8.41 -2.03
C ARG A 75 -0.14 -7.13 -2.87
N VAL A 76 -0.41 -7.21 -4.17
CA VAL A 76 -0.30 -6.07 -5.11
C VAL A 76 -1.63 -5.52 -5.60
N VAL A 77 -2.74 -6.17 -5.27
CA VAL A 77 -4.10 -5.74 -5.58
C VAL A 77 -4.81 -5.34 -4.30
N ASN A 78 -5.40 -4.13 -4.26
CA ASN A 78 -6.12 -3.68 -3.08
C ASN A 78 -7.40 -4.50 -2.81
N GLY A 79 -7.85 -4.48 -1.56
CA GLY A 79 -8.97 -5.32 -1.10
C GLY A 79 -10.31 -5.02 -1.78
N ARG A 80 -10.58 -3.75 -2.19
CA ARG A 80 -11.82 -3.42 -2.94
C ARG A 80 -11.80 -4.03 -4.33
N TRP A 81 -10.69 -3.88 -5.03
CA TRP A 81 -10.57 -4.43 -6.37
C TRP A 81 -10.50 -5.96 -6.35
N GLY A 82 -9.80 -6.55 -5.37
CA GLY A 82 -9.81 -7.99 -5.17
C GLY A 82 -11.21 -8.55 -4.96
N ALA A 83 -12.06 -7.88 -4.16
CA ALA A 83 -13.45 -8.28 -3.97
C ALA A 83 -14.28 -8.16 -5.26
N LYS A 84 -14.05 -7.13 -6.08
CA LYS A 84 -14.71 -7.00 -7.37
C LYS A 84 -14.31 -8.12 -8.33
N LEU A 85 -13.03 -8.47 -8.38
CA LEU A 85 -12.54 -9.59 -9.18
C LEU A 85 -13.10 -10.94 -8.69
N GLN A 86 -13.29 -11.09 -7.37
CA GLN A 86 -13.96 -12.25 -6.79
C GLN A 86 -15.42 -12.36 -7.30
N GLN A 87 -16.17 -11.26 -7.28
CA GLN A 87 -17.55 -11.23 -7.79
C GLN A 87 -17.62 -11.57 -9.30
N ILE A 88 -16.65 -11.08 -10.10
CA ILE A 88 -16.56 -11.42 -11.52
C ILE A 88 -16.32 -12.93 -11.70
N ALA A 89 -15.41 -13.52 -10.91
CA ALA A 89 -15.15 -14.95 -10.95
C ALA A 89 -16.41 -15.76 -10.56
N GLU A 90 -17.10 -15.38 -9.48
CA GLU A 90 -18.31 -16.05 -8.98
C GLU A 90 -19.46 -16.04 -10.01
N LYS A 91 -19.68 -14.93 -10.71
CA LYS A 91 -20.68 -14.83 -11.81
C LYS A 91 -20.43 -15.86 -12.93
N LYS A 92 -19.21 -16.32 -13.08
CA LYS A 92 -18.79 -17.34 -14.06
C LYS A 92 -18.55 -18.72 -13.43
N HIS A 93 -19.05 -18.97 -12.21
CA HIS A 93 -18.77 -20.18 -11.43
C HIS A 93 -17.26 -20.51 -11.36
N GLY A 94 -16.45 -19.46 -11.45
CA GLY A 94 -14.99 -19.52 -11.46
C GLY A 94 -14.35 -19.37 -10.09
N LYS A 95 -13.03 -19.19 -10.06
CA LYS A 95 -12.24 -19.09 -8.83
C LYS A 95 -11.31 -17.89 -8.85
N LEU A 96 -10.98 -17.37 -7.67
CA LEU A 96 -9.91 -16.41 -7.47
C LEU A 96 -8.70 -17.14 -6.89
N TYR A 97 -7.50 -16.90 -7.45
CA TYR A 97 -6.23 -17.44 -6.98
C TYR A 97 -5.28 -16.30 -6.64
N VAL A 98 -4.97 -16.12 -5.35
CA VAL A 98 -4.26 -14.94 -4.82
C VAL A 98 -3.08 -15.28 -3.91
N GLN A 99 -2.73 -16.56 -3.79
CA GLN A 99 -1.77 -17.06 -2.80
C GLN A 99 -0.32 -16.84 -3.23
N GLU A 100 -0.04 -16.84 -4.52
CA GLU A 100 1.32 -16.88 -5.06
C GLU A 100 1.69 -15.64 -5.88
N ASP A 101 2.97 -15.29 -5.81
CA ASP A 101 3.60 -14.32 -6.70
C ASP A 101 4.02 -14.99 -8.01
N LEU A 102 3.08 -15.05 -8.96
CA LEU A 102 3.31 -15.67 -10.27
C LEU A 102 4.41 -14.96 -11.07
N ILE A 103 4.59 -13.66 -10.89
CA ILE A 103 5.64 -12.89 -11.56
C ILE A 103 7.01 -13.19 -10.94
N GLY A 104 7.08 -13.31 -9.61
CA GLY A 104 8.32 -13.68 -8.90
C GLY A 104 8.85 -15.05 -9.31
N GLN A 105 7.98 -15.98 -9.71
CA GLN A 105 8.39 -17.32 -10.18
C GLN A 105 9.19 -17.27 -11.49
N ILE A 106 8.93 -16.32 -12.36
CA ILE A 106 9.60 -16.17 -13.66
C ILE A 106 10.68 -15.08 -13.67
N TRP A 107 10.59 -14.09 -12.79
CA TRP A 107 11.56 -12.99 -12.71
C TRP A 107 12.75 -13.36 -11.81
N LYS A 108 13.73 -14.06 -12.36
CA LYS A 108 14.87 -14.65 -11.62
C LYS A 108 15.84 -13.62 -11.03
N ASP A 109 15.99 -12.46 -11.66
CA ASP A 109 16.88 -11.36 -11.24
C ASP A 109 16.09 -10.21 -10.59
N ARG A 110 14.94 -10.51 -9.99
CA ARG A 110 14.13 -9.51 -9.27
C ARG A 110 14.94 -8.91 -8.11
N PRO A 111 15.05 -7.56 -8.04
CA PRO A 111 15.71 -6.92 -6.91
C PRO A 111 15.01 -7.28 -5.59
N PRO A 112 15.77 -7.49 -4.50
CA PRO A 112 15.19 -7.68 -3.17
C PRO A 112 14.45 -6.42 -2.71
N MET A 113 13.65 -6.56 -1.65
CA MET A 113 13.02 -5.43 -0.99
C MET A 113 14.11 -4.47 -0.48
N SER A 114 13.85 -3.17 -0.59
CA SER A 114 14.76 -2.13 -0.11
C SER A 114 15.01 -2.26 1.39
N LYS A 115 16.23 -1.91 1.81
CA LYS A 115 16.68 -1.88 3.20
C LYS A 115 17.40 -0.54 3.48
N GLU A 116 16.83 0.54 2.98
CA GLU A 116 17.40 1.87 3.20
C GLU A 116 17.24 2.30 4.67
N PRO A 117 18.18 3.06 5.22
CA PRO A 117 18.11 3.53 6.58
C PRO A 117 16.84 4.32 6.90
N VAL A 118 16.34 4.11 8.10
CA VAL A 118 15.22 4.87 8.66
C VAL A 118 15.77 5.99 9.54
N TRP A 119 15.22 7.19 9.43
CA TRP A 119 15.55 8.28 10.33
C TRP A 119 14.31 8.88 11.01
N ILE A 120 14.54 9.47 12.18
CA ILE A 120 13.49 10.11 12.99
C ILE A 120 13.31 11.54 12.51
N LEU A 121 12.08 11.94 12.24
CA LEU A 121 11.72 13.33 11.99
C LEU A 121 11.50 14.02 13.35
N ASP A 122 12.35 14.97 13.68
CA ASP A 122 12.26 15.72 14.93
C ASP A 122 10.88 16.43 15.07
N GLU A 123 10.40 16.49 16.31
CA GLU A 123 9.13 17.14 16.64
C GLU A 123 9.15 18.64 16.33
N ALA A 124 10.31 19.28 16.35
CA ALA A 124 10.49 20.65 15.87
C ALA A 124 10.05 20.86 14.40
N TYR A 125 10.02 19.80 13.59
CA TYR A 125 9.52 19.83 12.23
C TYR A 125 8.08 19.35 12.09
N SER A 126 7.68 18.34 12.85
CA SER A 126 6.33 17.77 12.79
C SER A 126 5.30 18.53 13.61
N GLY A 127 5.75 19.25 14.65
CA GLY A 127 4.91 20.03 15.56
C GLY A 127 3.98 19.19 16.46
N ARG A 128 4.12 17.85 16.44
CA ARG A 128 3.31 16.94 17.23
C ARG A 128 4.05 15.64 17.51
N SER A 129 4.04 15.22 18.78
CA SER A 129 4.71 13.99 19.18
C SER A 129 4.03 12.74 18.62
N THR A 130 4.79 11.66 18.48
CA THR A 130 4.26 10.34 18.11
C THR A 130 3.25 9.84 19.12
N LYS A 131 3.49 10.06 20.42
CA LYS A 131 2.55 9.69 21.50
C LYS A 131 1.19 10.36 21.34
N ASP A 132 1.16 11.66 21.05
CA ASP A 132 -0.08 12.41 20.89
C ASP A 132 -0.84 11.99 19.63
N LYS A 133 -0.12 11.66 18.56
CA LYS A 133 -0.72 11.13 17.34
C LYS A 133 -1.35 9.75 17.57
N LEU A 134 -0.62 8.85 18.23
CA LEU A 134 -1.13 7.51 18.58
C LEU A 134 -2.36 7.60 19.49
N ALA A 135 -2.33 8.48 20.50
CA ALA A 135 -3.48 8.72 21.37
C ALA A 135 -4.70 9.20 20.59
N ALA A 136 -4.52 10.18 19.70
CA ALA A 136 -5.62 10.70 18.89
C ALA A 136 -6.21 9.65 17.92
N VAL A 137 -5.39 8.78 17.31
CA VAL A 137 -5.88 7.69 16.47
C VAL A 137 -6.65 6.66 17.31
N ARG A 138 -6.19 6.35 18.52
CA ARG A 138 -6.89 5.46 19.46
C ARG A 138 -8.27 5.99 19.85
N GLU A 139 -8.42 7.29 20.07
CA GLU A 139 -9.75 7.89 20.31
C GLU A 139 -10.66 7.73 19.08
N LYS A 140 -10.15 7.94 17.87
CA LYS A 140 -10.92 7.69 16.64
C LYS A 140 -11.30 6.22 16.46
N MET A 141 -10.44 5.30 16.87
CA MET A 141 -10.77 3.87 16.89
C MET A 141 -11.93 3.58 17.85
N LYS A 142 -11.91 4.16 19.07
CA LYS A 142 -13.01 4.02 20.04
C LYS A 142 -14.33 4.58 19.50
N GLU A 143 -14.31 5.77 18.89
CA GLU A 143 -15.50 6.37 18.27
C GLU A 143 -16.13 5.46 17.22
N LYS A 144 -15.31 4.67 16.52
CA LYS A 144 -15.74 3.71 15.49
C LYS A 144 -16.05 2.31 16.05
N GLY A 145 -15.79 2.06 17.33
CA GLY A 145 -15.90 0.73 17.94
C GLY A 145 -14.85 -0.26 17.46
N ALA A 146 -13.71 0.22 16.98
CA ALA A 146 -12.63 -0.61 16.49
C ALA A 146 -11.63 -0.98 17.59
N GLU A 147 -11.32 -2.27 17.71
CA GLU A 147 -10.33 -2.79 18.65
C GLU A 147 -8.92 -2.79 18.05
N VAL A 148 -8.82 -3.05 16.75
CA VAL A 148 -7.56 -3.06 15.99
C VAL A 148 -7.68 -2.16 14.77
N HIS A 149 -6.65 -1.38 14.48
CA HIS A 149 -6.50 -0.65 13.22
C HIS A 149 -5.30 -1.20 12.46
N LEU A 150 -5.53 -1.69 11.25
CA LEU A 150 -4.50 -2.18 10.33
C LEU A 150 -4.19 -1.08 9.31
N LEU A 151 -2.98 -0.55 9.36
CA LEU A 151 -2.53 0.56 8.52
C LEU A 151 -1.48 0.06 7.51
N ALA A 152 -1.76 0.28 6.21
CA ALA A 152 -0.87 -0.08 5.11
C ALA A 152 -0.39 1.14 4.29
N SER A 153 -0.95 2.33 4.53
CA SER A 153 -0.51 3.56 3.91
C SER A 153 0.86 3.97 4.45
N LEU A 154 1.89 3.89 3.62
CA LEU A 154 3.26 4.24 4.01
C LEU A 154 3.41 5.69 4.45
N TYR A 155 2.67 6.61 3.81
CA TYR A 155 2.65 8.03 4.19
C TYR A 155 2.02 8.25 5.57
N ASP A 156 1.00 7.48 5.91
CA ASP A 156 0.31 7.59 7.18
C ASP A 156 1.13 6.99 8.30
N ILE A 157 1.80 5.86 8.06
CA ILE A 157 2.75 5.27 9.00
C ILE A 157 3.91 6.23 9.26
N ALA A 158 4.52 6.80 8.21
CA ALA A 158 5.62 7.74 8.33
C ALA A 158 5.21 9.01 9.10
N TRP A 159 3.99 9.51 8.88
CA TRP A 159 3.44 10.64 9.62
C TRP A 159 3.14 10.28 11.08
N LEU A 160 2.49 9.14 11.31
CA LEU A 160 2.07 8.70 12.64
C LEU A 160 3.27 8.47 13.58
N LEU A 161 4.30 7.81 13.08
CA LEU A 161 5.49 7.45 13.83
C LEU A 161 6.59 8.53 13.81
N ASN A 162 6.42 9.64 13.11
CA ASN A 162 7.49 10.63 12.88
C ASN A 162 8.79 10.01 12.36
N VAL A 163 8.68 9.07 11.43
CA VAL A 163 9.84 8.43 10.79
C VAL A 163 9.84 8.69 9.29
N ARG A 164 11.02 8.60 8.70
CA ARG A 164 11.22 8.70 7.25
C ARG A 164 12.21 7.63 6.82
N GLY A 165 12.17 7.29 5.54
CA GLY A 165 13.11 6.37 4.90
C GLY A 165 13.26 6.70 3.42
N ASN A 166 14.09 5.93 2.71
CA ASN A 166 14.35 6.11 1.28
C ASN A 166 14.02 4.86 0.46
N ASP A 167 13.14 4.01 0.95
CA ASP A 167 12.78 2.76 0.26
C ASP A 167 12.17 3.01 -1.13
N ILE A 168 11.52 4.16 -1.31
CA ILE A 168 10.99 4.61 -2.59
C ILE A 168 11.70 5.89 -2.98
N SER A 169 12.31 5.92 -4.17
CA SER A 169 13.04 7.08 -4.68
C SER A 169 12.19 8.34 -4.68
N TYR A 170 12.68 9.40 -4.06
CA TYR A 170 12.03 10.70 -3.89
C TYR A 170 10.76 10.71 -3.01
N VAL A 171 10.46 9.61 -2.34
CA VAL A 171 9.34 9.48 -1.42
C VAL A 171 9.88 9.03 -0.07
N PRO A 172 9.86 9.88 0.98
CA PRO A 172 10.55 9.60 2.24
C PRO A 172 9.71 8.68 3.14
N VAL A 173 9.52 7.43 2.72
CA VAL A 173 8.74 6.42 3.43
C VAL A 173 9.53 5.13 3.65
N VAL A 174 9.04 4.30 4.56
CA VAL A 174 9.56 2.98 4.89
C VAL A 174 8.56 1.93 4.45
N LEU A 175 8.99 0.91 3.73
CA LEU A 175 8.15 -0.22 3.36
C LEU A 175 7.76 -1.00 4.62
N SER A 176 6.50 -0.89 5.03
CA SER A 176 6.06 -1.41 6.31
C SER A 176 4.54 -1.55 6.40
N TYR A 177 4.09 -2.24 7.44
CA TYR A 177 2.71 -2.26 7.92
C TYR A 177 2.67 -1.87 9.39
N LEU A 178 1.51 -1.46 9.87
CA LEU A 178 1.33 -1.14 11.28
C LEU A 178 0.00 -1.71 11.79
N ALA A 179 0.04 -2.30 12.98
CA ALA A 179 -1.15 -2.68 13.73
C ALA A 179 -1.20 -1.87 15.02
N LEU A 180 -2.32 -1.21 15.25
CA LEU A 180 -2.58 -0.39 16.42
C LEU A 180 -3.77 -0.95 17.18
N THR A 181 -3.61 -1.19 18.48
CA THR A 181 -4.70 -1.45 19.44
C THR A 181 -4.75 -0.34 20.48
N GLN A 182 -5.68 -0.41 21.43
CA GLN A 182 -5.72 0.54 22.53
C GLN A 182 -4.44 0.51 23.38
N GLU A 183 -3.77 -0.63 23.45
CA GLU A 183 -2.61 -0.85 24.32
C GLU A 183 -1.29 -0.94 23.56
N GLN A 184 -1.31 -1.50 22.35
CA GLN A 184 -0.11 -1.84 21.58
C GLN A 184 -0.02 -1.05 20.29
N CYS A 185 1.21 -0.79 19.86
CA CYS A 185 1.54 -0.33 18.51
C CYS A 185 2.65 -1.24 17.99
N ILE A 186 2.35 -2.01 16.94
CA ILE A 186 3.30 -2.96 16.36
C ILE A 186 3.63 -2.50 14.95
N TRP A 187 4.89 -2.22 14.69
CA TRP A 187 5.40 -1.81 13.39
C TRP A 187 6.14 -2.96 12.72
N PHE A 188 5.66 -3.38 11.55
CA PHE A 188 6.20 -4.50 10.77
C PHE A 188 7.05 -3.96 9.64
N LEU A 189 8.36 -4.19 9.69
CA LEU A 189 9.32 -3.70 8.72
C LEU A 189 10.51 -4.67 8.59
N GLN A 190 11.45 -4.36 7.69
CA GLN A 190 12.74 -5.05 7.64
C GLN A 190 13.51 -4.76 8.94
N GLU A 191 13.83 -5.77 9.73
CA GLU A 191 14.46 -5.55 11.05
C GLU A 191 15.88 -4.98 10.94
N GLU A 192 16.57 -5.23 9.84
CA GLU A 192 17.92 -4.76 9.59
C GLU A 192 18.05 -3.23 9.47
N VAL A 193 16.94 -2.52 9.24
CA VAL A 193 16.94 -1.05 9.16
C VAL A 193 16.72 -0.36 10.51
N VAL A 194 16.55 -1.15 11.58
CA VAL A 194 16.32 -0.65 12.95
C VAL A 194 17.64 -0.59 13.69
N ASP A 195 18.29 0.57 13.65
CA ASP A 195 19.47 0.86 14.44
C ASP A 195 19.14 1.13 15.92
N ASP A 196 20.16 1.30 16.76
CA ASP A 196 19.97 1.50 18.21
C ASP A 196 19.25 2.82 18.51
N THR A 197 19.51 3.89 17.78
CA THR A 197 18.85 5.20 17.95
C THR A 197 17.34 5.08 17.66
N LEU A 198 16.99 4.43 16.56
CA LEU A 198 15.60 4.19 16.21
C LEU A 198 14.94 3.26 17.25
N ARG A 199 15.64 2.23 17.71
CA ARG A 199 15.13 1.30 18.73
C ARG A 199 14.78 2.01 20.03
N GLU A 200 15.66 2.87 20.52
CA GLU A 200 15.41 3.69 21.72
C GLU A 200 14.20 4.62 21.52
N TYR A 201 14.11 5.28 20.37
CA TYR A 201 12.97 6.12 20.03
C TYR A 201 11.65 5.36 20.04
N LEU A 202 11.61 4.19 19.42
CA LEU A 202 10.42 3.34 19.34
C LEU A 202 9.99 2.87 20.73
N GLN A 203 10.94 2.41 21.56
CA GLN A 203 10.67 1.98 22.93
C GLN A 203 10.10 3.13 23.77
N LYS A 204 10.68 4.33 23.69
CA LYS A 204 10.20 5.53 24.37
C LYS A 204 8.75 5.86 23.98
N ASN A 205 8.33 5.54 22.76
CA ASN A 205 6.98 5.80 22.26
C ASN A 205 6.03 4.59 22.39
N GLY A 206 6.47 3.50 23.03
CA GLY A 206 5.64 2.30 23.24
C GLY A 206 5.37 1.52 21.95
N ILE A 207 6.31 1.56 21.00
CA ILE A 207 6.21 0.88 19.72
C ILE A 207 7.12 -0.34 19.72
N THR A 208 6.58 -1.50 19.34
CA THR A 208 7.34 -2.72 19.13
C THR A 208 7.52 -3.00 17.64
N THR A 209 8.64 -3.58 17.25
CA THR A 209 8.90 -3.99 15.87
C THR A 209 8.73 -5.49 15.69
N ARG A 210 8.33 -5.89 14.48
CA ARG A 210 8.31 -7.29 14.03
C ARG A 210 8.75 -7.37 12.57
N PRO A 211 9.26 -8.52 12.11
CA PRO A 211 9.60 -8.72 10.70
C PRO A 211 8.44 -8.39 9.77
N TYR A 212 8.72 -7.76 8.62
CA TYR A 212 7.73 -7.35 7.63
C TYR A 212 6.74 -8.46 7.25
N GLU A 213 7.25 -9.66 6.97
CA GLU A 213 6.43 -10.80 6.56
C GLU A 213 5.56 -11.36 7.70
N ALA A 214 5.91 -11.09 8.96
CA ALA A 214 5.12 -11.53 10.11
C ALA A 214 3.75 -10.83 10.20
N PHE A 215 3.54 -9.74 9.45
CA PHE A 215 2.26 -9.04 9.42
C PHE A 215 1.11 -9.93 8.93
N TYR A 216 1.34 -10.73 7.90
CA TYR A 216 0.30 -11.60 7.35
C TYR A 216 -0.12 -12.71 8.31
N GLU A 217 0.82 -13.24 9.10
CA GLU A 217 0.50 -14.22 10.15
C GLU A 217 -0.18 -13.55 11.35
N TYR A 218 0.24 -12.34 11.72
CA TYR A 218 -0.44 -11.56 12.76
C TYR A 218 -1.91 -11.31 12.42
N VAL A 219 -2.23 -10.95 11.17
CA VAL A 219 -3.62 -10.74 10.73
C VAL A 219 -4.50 -11.97 10.97
N LYS A 220 -3.98 -13.18 10.79
CA LYS A 220 -4.71 -14.42 11.03
C LYS A 220 -5.06 -14.66 12.51
N THR A 221 -4.36 -14.01 13.44
CA THR A 221 -4.59 -14.17 14.89
C THR A 221 -5.69 -13.26 15.44
N LEU A 222 -6.28 -12.39 14.64
CA LEU A 222 -7.25 -11.39 15.06
C LEU A 222 -8.70 -11.94 15.17
N GLU A 223 -8.84 -13.09 15.86
CA GLU A 223 -10.13 -13.73 16.07
C GLU A 223 -11.05 -12.89 16.97
N ASN A 224 -12.34 -12.86 16.64
CA ASN A 224 -13.39 -12.16 17.41
C ASN A 224 -13.13 -10.67 17.66
N GLN A 225 -12.30 -10.01 16.84
CA GLN A 225 -11.98 -8.59 16.99
C GLN A 225 -12.65 -7.73 15.93
N THR A 226 -12.96 -6.48 16.29
CA THR A 226 -13.45 -5.47 15.36
C THR A 226 -12.26 -4.69 14.77
N ILE A 227 -12.06 -4.83 13.47
CA ILE A 227 -10.86 -4.39 12.76
C ILE A 227 -11.19 -3.23 11.82
N LEU A 228 -10.61 -2.07 12.06
CA LEU A 228 -10.64 -0.93 11.16
C LEU A 228 -9.53 -1.05 10.12
N LEU A 229 -9.89 -0.97 8.86
CA LEU A 229 -8.96 -0.90 7.74
C LEU A 229 -9.60 -0.20 6.53
N ASN A 230 -8.78 0.30 5.63
CA ASN A 230 -9.23 0.87 4.37
C ASN A 230 -8.97 -0.12 3.23
N ARG A 231 -10.02 -0.77 2.73
CA ARG A 231 -9.90 -1.76 1.64
C ARG A 231 -9.39 -1.18 0.32
N ALA A 232 -9.44 0.14 0.14
CA ALA A 232 -8.82 0.79 -1.02
C ALA A 232 -7.29 0.88 -0.90
N VAL A 233 -6.74 0.71 0.30
CA VAL A 233 -5.30 0.84 0.62
C VAL A 233 -4.69 -0.50 0.98
N VAL A 234 -5.30 -1.26 1.90
CA VAL A 234 -4.82 -2.60 2.25
C VAL A 234 -4.95 -3.55 1.08
N ASN A 235 -4.05 -4.52 0.97
CA ASN A 235 -4.09 -5.48 -0.13
C ASN A 235 -5.07 -6.65 0.12
N THR A 236 -5.41 -7.36 -0.94
CA THR A 236 -6.36 -8.49 -0.93
C THR A 236 -5.92 -9.60 0.02
N LYS A 237 -4.61 -9.88 0.11
CA LYS A 237 -4.10 -10.93 1.00
C LYS A 237 -4.36 -10.61 2.47
N ILE A 238 -4.29 -9.34 2.87
CA ILE A 238 -4.67 -8.90 4.23
C ILE A 238 -6.15 -9.19 4.47
N CYS A 239 -7.03 -8.76 3.56
CA CYS A 239 -8.47 -9.00 3.69
C CYS A 239 -8.82 -10.50 3.77
N ASN A 240 -8.17 -11.33 2.96
CA ASN A 240 -8.43 -12.76 2.91
C ASN A 240 -7.81 -13.55 4.08
N ASN A 241 -6.85 -12.97 4.79
CA ASN A 241 -6.24 -13.57 5.97
C ASN A 241 -7.00 -13.25 7.26
N LEU A 242 -7.98 -12.36 7.22
CA LEU A 242 -8.80 -12.10 8.40
C LEU A 242 -9.61 -13.34 8.77
N PRO A 243 -9.66 -13.72 10.05
CA PRO A 243 -10.52 -14.80 10.51
C PRO A 243 -12.01 -14.53 10.21
N GLU A 244 -12.79 -15.57 9.97
CA GLU A 244 -14.24 -15.44 9.75
C GLU A 244 -14.98 -14.83 10.96
N SER A 245 -14.42 -15.01 12.17
CA SER A 245 -14.95 -14.42 13.40
C SER A 245 -14.64 -12.93 13.56
N ALA A 246 -13.74 -12.37 12.75
CA ALA A 246 -13.39 -10.95 12.81
C ALA A 246 -14.46 -10.08 12.13
N GLN A 247 -14.75 -8.93 12.73
CA GLN A 247 -15.65 -7.93 12.16
C GLN A 247 -14.83 -6.84 11.49
N MET A 248 -15.03 -6.62 10.18
CA MET A 248 -14.30 -5.62 9.41
C MET A 248 -15.09 -4.32 9.29
N ILE A 249 -14.47 -3.20 9.68
CA ILE A 249 -14.94 -1.84 9.40
C ILE A 249 -14.11 -1.32 8.21
N ASP A 250 -14.71 -1.29 7.00
CA ASP A 250 -14.09 -0.65 5.82
C ASP A 250 -14.36 0.85 5.85
N ALA A 251 -13.36 1.63 6.25
CA ALA A 251 -13.45 3.08 6.31
C ALA A 251 -12.10 3.73 6.01
N GLU A 252 -12.12 5.02 5.72
CA GLU A 252 -10.88 5.81 5.58
C GLU A 252 -10.07 5.79 6.86
N ASP A 253 -8.74 5.72 6.71
CA ASP A 253 -7.81 5.75 7.82
C ASP A 253 -7.93 7.09 8.58
N PRO A 254 -8.10 7.09 9.91
CA PRO A 254 -8.19 8.34 10.69
C PRO A 254 -6.99 9.27 10.49
N THR A 255 -5.84 8.69 10.19
CA THR A 255 -4.59 9.39 9.90
C THR A 255 -4.67 10.26 8.64
N LEU A 256 -5.53 9.95 7.68
CA LEU A 256 -5.67 10.70 6.44
C LEU A 256 -6.11 12.14 6.71
N GLU A 257 -7.20 12.31 7.46
CA GLU A 257 -7.73 13.62 7.86
C GLU A 257 -6.74 14.36 8.77
N MET A 258 -6.24 13.68 9.82
CA MET A 258 -5.29 14.26 10.77
C MET A 258 -3.98 14.73 10.12
N LYS A 259 -3.52 14.06 9.08
CA LYS A 259 -2.34 14.45 8.30
C LYS A 259 -2.62 15.64 7.38
N ALA A 260 -3.84 15.73 6.86
CA ALA A 260 -4.28 16.84 6.01
C ALA A 260 -4.43 18.14 6.82
N ASP A 261 -4.95 18.03 8.04
CA ASP A 261 -5.06 19.16 8.99
C ASP A 261 -3.68 19.44 9.62
N LYS A 262 -3.04 20.51 9.13
CA LYS A 262 -1.68 20.84 9.51
C LYS A 262 -1.65 21.85 10.65
N ASN A 263 -0.85 21.55 11.67
CA ASN A 263 -0.53 22.50 12.75
C ASN A 263 0.36 23.66 12.24
N GLU A 264 0.48 24.72 13.02
CA GLU A 264 1.26 25.92 12.67
C GLU A 264 2.73 25.63 12.33
N THR A 265 3.35 24.71 13.09
CA THR A 265 4.74 24.27 12.85
C THR A 265 4.88 23.59 11.49
N ALA A 266 3.96 22.70 11.16
CA ALA A 266 3.96 22.01 9.87
C ALA A 266 3.71 22.99 8.71
N ILE A 267 2.81 23.96 8.88
CA ILE A 267 2.56 25.03 7.88
C ILE A 267 3.83 25.85 7.67
N SER A 268 4.44 26.36 8.76
CA SER A 268 5.67 27.16 8.68
C SER A 268 6.80 26.43 7.98
N ASN A 269 7.05 25.15 8.36
CA ASN A 269 8.11 24.37 7.77
C ASN A 269 7.83 24.01 6.29
N THR A 270 6.57 23.73 5.94
CA THR A 270 6.17 23.50 4.55
C THR A 270 6.41 24.76 3.70
N THR A 271 6.02 25.94 4.21
CA THR A 271 6.27 27.22 3.53
C THR A 271 7.77 27.45 3.30
N LYS A 272 8.61 27.22 4.33
CA LYS A 272 10.07 27.32 4.18
C LYS A 272 10.63 26.35 3.15
N ALA A 273 10.11 25.11 3.08
CA ALA A 273 10.53 24.12 2.10
C ALA A 273 10.18 24.56 0.67
N HIS A 274 8.98 25.09 0.45
CA HIS A 274 8.58 25.65 -0.85
C HIS A 274 9.41 26.84 -1.29
N LEU A 275 9.75 27.73 -0.34
CA LEU A 275 10.66 28.87 -0.64
C LEU A 275 12.04 28.37 -1.08
N LYS A 276 12.63 27.37 -0.38
CA LYS A 276 13.90 26.78 -0.77
C LYS A 276 13.85 26.12 -2.14
N ASP A 277 12.77 25.40 -2.47
CA ASP A 277 12.58 24.77 -3.78
C ASP A 277 12.47 25.84 -4.91
N ALA A 278 11.77 26.93 -4.63
CA ALA A 278 11.64 28.02 -5.59
C ALA A 278 12.97 28.74 -5.88
N PHE A 279 13.87 28.83 -4.88
CA PHE A 279 15.20 29.38 -5.08
C PHE A 279 16.19 28.43 -5.78
N ALA A 280 15.94 27.12 -5.73
CA ALA A 280 16.79 26.10 -6.33
C ALA A 280 16.49 25.83 -7.81
N LYS A 281 15.38 26.34 -8.32
CA LYS A 281 14.94 26.29 -9.73
C LYS A 281 15.36 27.53 -10.50
#